data_aba41708c8ad4e9893aab1c2c7cb2132
#
_entry.id   aba41708c8ad4e9893aab1c2c7cb2132
#
_cell.length_a   1.000
_cell.length_b   1.000
_cell.length_c   1.000
_cell.angle_alpha   90.00
_cell.angle_beta   90.00
_cell.angle_gamma   90.00
#
_symmetry.space_group_name_H-M   'P 1'
#
loop_
_entity.id
_entity.type
_entity.pdbx_description
1 polymer ?
#
loop_
_entity_poly.entity_id
_entity_poly.type
_entity_poly.pdbx_seq_one_letter_code
_entity_poly.pdbx_strand_id
1 'polypeptide(L)'
;MISVKNLNKIYPDNFYALSNISLDIKQGEVFALLGPNGAGKTTLISSVCGLTKQTSGEIKVSNFDTIKDYKKTRSLIGLVPQEFPLENYESVLNTVNFSRGLFGKKPDENHVKKVLQSLKLWDKKDSPIITLSGGMKRRVLIAKALSHNPKILFLDEPTSGVDIQLRKEMWEMILKLKRSGVTVILTTHYIKEAETIADRIGILNKGELILVENKENLINKFGEKTIIIEFAKKIYKIPKQIKAFDSFITDDNLCLVIKKLKNQKDVNITNIMKVISELEIPIIDIKTEESSLEDIFLDIINEKMKSEFKFN
;
A
#
# COMPACT_ATOMS: atom_id res chain seq x y z
N MET A 1 -6.31 13.53 -9.80
CA MET A 1 -5.48 14.40 -8.94
C MET A 1 -4.02 14.38 -9.36
N ILE A 2 -3.42 13.21 -9.56
CA ILE A 2 -2.07 13.02 -10.13
C ILE A 2 -2.22 12.18 -11.39
N SER A 3 -1.55 12.57 -12.48
CA SER A 3 -1.47 11.81 -13.72
C SER A 3 -0.02 11.66 -14.13
N VAL A 4 0.41 10.42 -14.32
CA VAL A 4 1.73 10.02 -14.79
C VAL A 4 1.54 9.28 -16.11
N LYS A 5 2.26 9.67 -17.15
CA LYS A 5 2.14 9.07 -18.49
C LYS A 5 3.52 8.71 -19.04
N ASN A 6 3.69 7.42 -19.36
CA ASN A 6 4.89 6.86 -20.00
C ASN A 6 6.19 7.31 -19.32
N LEU A 7 6.19 7.38 -17.99
CA LEU A 7 7.32 7.87 -17.21
C LEU A 7 8.47 6.87 -17.26
N ASN A 8 9.64 7.39 -17.65
CA ASN A 8 10.90 6.66 -17.55
C ASN A 8 11.89 7.44 -16.70
N LYS A 9 12.64 6.71 -15.89
CA LYS A 9 13.77 7.23 -15.13
C LYS A 9 14.97 6.30 -15.27
N ILE A 10 16.00 6.81 -15.91
CA ILE A 10 17.28 6.13 -16.11
C ILE A 10 18.33 6.91 -15.32
N TYR A 11 19.08 6.23 -14.49
CA TYR A 11 20.24 6.76 -13.78
C TYR A 11 21.54 6.49 -14.59
N PRO A 12 22.67 7.07 -14.18
CA PRO A 12 23.97 6.70 -14.76
C PRO A 12 24.15 5.19 -14.81
N ASP A 13 25.02 4.69 -15.70
CA ASP A 13 25.27 3.27 -15.93
C ASP A 13 24.09 2.49 -16.52
N ASN A 14 23.18 3.20 -17.22
CA ASN A 14 21.98 2.64 -17.84
C ASN A 14 21.06 1.88 -16.85
N PHE A 15 21.06 2.28 -15.58
CA PHE A 15 20.17 1.71 -14.60
C PHE A 15 18.73 2.25 -14.76
N TYR A 16 17.84 1.40 -15.26
CA TYR A 16 16.41 1.72 -15.42
C TYR A 16 15.69 1.58 -14.08
N ALA A 17 15.51 2.70 -13.40
CA ALA A 17 14.79 2.73 -12.13
C ALA A 17 13.27 2.76 -12.30
N LEU A 18 12.78 3.33 -13.42
CA LEU A 18 11.36 3.31 -13.83
C LEU A 18 11.28 3.12 -15.35
N SER A 19 10.38 2.23 -15.79
CA SER A 19 10.17 1.90 -17.20
C SER A 19 8.68 2.03 -17.54
N ASN A 20 8.37 3.00 -18.41
CA ASN A 20 7.04 3.19 -19.00
C ASN A 20 5.88 3.23 -17.98
N ILE A 21 6.07 3.89 -16.84
CA ILE A 21 5.04 3.98 -15.80
C ILE A 21 3.90 4.90 -16.25
N SER A 22 2.68 4.37 -16.24
CA SER A 22 1.45 5.16 -16.42
C SER A 22 0.50 4.90 -15.26
N LEU A 23 0.12 5.98 -14.55
CA LEU A 23 -0.62 5.91 -13.30
C LEU A 23 -1.48 7.15 -13.11
N ASP A 24 -2.76 6.95 -12.77
CA ASP A 24 -3.66 8.02 -12.36
C ASP A 24 -4.10 7.81 -10.91
N ILE A 25 -3.93 8.84 -10.06
CA ILE A 25 -4.37 8.85 -8.67
C ILE A 25 -5.53 9.84 -8.53
N LYS A 26 -6.63 9.38 -7.93
CA LYS A 26 -7.85 10.16 -7.74
C LYS A 26 -7.73 11.08 -6.52
N GLN A 27 -8.55 12.11 -6.48
CA GLN A 27 -8.60 13.00 -5.32
C GLN A 27 -9.30 12.32 -4.14
N GLY A 28 -8.73 12.48 -2.92
CA GLY A 28 -9.33 12.00 -1.69
C GLY A 28 -9.22 10.48 -1.47
N GLU A 29 -8.45 9.76 -2.29
CA GLU A 29 -8.17 8.34 -2.04
C GLU A 29 -6.89 8.14 -1.23
N VAL A 30 -6.79 6.98 -0.60
CA VAL A 30 -5.52 6.40 -0.12
C VAL A 30 -5.04 5.43 -1.18
N PHE A 31 -3.93 5.75 -1.82
CA PHE A 31 -3.27 4.92 -2.81
C PHE A 31 -2.02 4.28 -2.21
N ALA A 32 -1.97 2.95 -2.15
CA ALA A 32 -0.79 2.22 -1.70
C ALA A 32 0.03 1.73 -2.89
N LEU A 33 1.32 2.04 -2.90
CA LEU A 33 2.28 1.51 -3.87
C LEU A 33 3.07 0.37 -3.22
N LEU A 34 2.72 -0.85 -3.55
CA LEU A 34 3.37 -2.07 -3.08
C LEU A 34 4.54 -2.46 -3.99
N GLY A 35 5.57 -3.05 -3.40
CA GLY A 35 6.69 -3.63 -4.15
C GLY A 35 7.87 -3.96 -3.24
N PRO A 36 8.75 -4.87 -3.65
CA PRO A 36 9.96 -5.19 -2.91
C PRO A 36 10.91 -3.99 -2.82
N ASN A 37 11.94 -4.11 -2.00
CA ASN A 37 13.01 -3.12 -1.95
C ASN A 37 13.71 -3.05 -3.31
N GLY A 38 14.04 -1.84 -3.77
CA GLY A 38 14.60 -1.64 -5.10
C GLY A 38 13.59 -1.65 -6.26
N ALA A 39 12.28 -1.85 -6.01
CA ALA A 39 11.28 -1.85 -7.08
C ALA A 39 11.09 -0.50 -7.80
N GLY A 40 11.62 0.61 -7.27
CA GLY A 40 11.47 1.95 -7.84
C GLY A 40 10.46 2.85 -7.11
N LYS A 41 9.89 2.43 -5.97
CA LYS A 41 8.86 3.16 -5.22
C LYS A 41 9.29 4.58 -4.85
N THR A 42 10.42 4.73 -4.17
CA THR A 42 10.99 6.04 -3.78
C THR A 42 11.35 6.89 -4.99
N THR A 43 11.82 6.27 -6.09
CA THR A 43 12.11 6.98 -7.35
C THR A 43 10.84 7.54 -7.97
N LEU A 44 9.73 6.80 -7.96
CA LEU A 44 8.44 7.28 -8.46
C LEU A 44 7.93 8.45 -7.63
N ILE A 45 7.92 8.33 -6.29
CA ILE A 45 7.55 9.43 -5.38
C ILE A 45 8.42 10.65 -5.65
N SER A 46 9.74 10.49 -5.68
CA SER A 46 10.70 11.58 -5.90
C SER A 46 10.49 12.29 -7.25
N SER A 47 10.12 11.54 -8.28
CA SER A 47 9.79 12.10 -9.60
C SER A 47 8.49 12.90 -9.56
N VAL A 48 7.43 12.38 -8.93
CA VAL A 48 6.15 13.09 -8.78
C VAL A 48 6.29 14.34 -7.91
N CYS A 49 7.08 14.29 -6.84
CA CYS A 49 7.36 15.43 -5.98
C CYS A 49 8.31 16.47 -6.62
N GLY A 50 8.86 16.19 -7.81
CA GLY A 50 9.80 17.06 -8.50
C GLY A 50 11.16 17.17 -7.80
N LEU A 51 11.55 16.16 -7.01
CA LEU A 51 12.89 16.06 -6.42
C LEU A 51 13.89 15.45 -7.39
N THR A 52 13.40 14.54 -8.25
CA THR A 52 14.20 13.89 -9.28
C THR A 52 13.54 14.17 -10.63
N LYS A 53 14.31 14.67 -11.59
CA LYS A 53 13.81 14.90 -12.95
C LYS A 53 13.68 13.57 -13.68
N GLN A 54 12.53 13.33 -14.32
CA GLN A 54 12.31 12.19 -15.21
C GLN A 54 13.21 12.24 -16.44
N THR A 55 13.54 11.08 -17.00
CA THR A 55 14.29 10.98 -18.27
C THR A 55 13.35 11.23 -19.45
N SER A 56 12.13 10.68 -19.41
CA SER A 56 11.06 10.94 -20.37
C SER A 56 9.69 10.72 -19.74
N GLY A 57 8.62 11.07 -20.46
CA GLY A 57 7.25 10.99 -19.97
C GLY A 57 6.75 12.31 -19.37
N GLU A 58 5.52 12.30 -18.89
CA GLU A 58 4.84 13.48 -18.35
C GLU A 58 4.28 13.20 -16.97
N ILE A 59 4.42 14.15 -16.04
CA ILE A 59 3.82 14.10 -14.71
C ILE A 59 3.04 15.38 -14.47
N LYS A 60 1.75 15.24 -14.14
CA LYS A 60 0.88 16.34 -13.76
C LYS A 60 0.30 16.15 -12.37
N VAL A 61 0.28 17.22 -11.58
CA VAL A 61 -0.37 17.31 -10.27
C VAL A 61 -1.42 18.40 -10.31
N SER A 62 -2.70 18.06 -10.15
CA SER A 62 -3.83 19.00 -10.30
C SER A 62 -3.75 19.79 -11.62
N ASN A 63 -3.44 19.11 -12.71
CA ASN A 63 -3.24 19.65 -14.06
C ASN A 63 -2.01 20.55 -14.26
N PHE A 64 -1.17 20.76 -13.24
CA PHE A 64 0.09 21.46 -13.33
C PHE A 64 1.23 20.50 -13.65
N ASP A 65 2.08 20.86 -14.58
CA ASP A 65 3.29 20.10 -14.92
C ASP A 65 4.33 20.20 -13.79
N THR A 66 4.90 19.06 -13.37
CA THR A 66 5.82 19.02 -12.21
C THR A 66 7.16 19.72 -12.48
N ILE A 67 7.55 19.93 -13.75
CA ILE A 67 8.77 20.63 -14.12
C ILE A 67 8.47 22.11 -14.39
N LYS A 68 7.50 22.40 -15.25
CA LYS A 68 7.19 23.78 -15.68
C LYS A 68 6.53 24.60 -14.56
N ASP A 69 5.61 23.98 -13.82
CA ASP A 69 4.85 24.62 -12.74
C ASP A 69 5.31 24.16 -11.34
N TYR A 70 6.60 23.85 -11.17
CA TYR A 70 7.13 23.20 -9.95
C TYR A 70 6.76 23.90 -8.64
N LYS A 71 6.68 25.25 -8.63
CA LYS A 71 6.26 26.00 -7.42
C LYS A 71 4.82 25.69 -7.03
N LYS A 72 3.91 25.59 -8.02
CA LYS A 72 2.50 25.28 -7.79
C LYS A 72 2.35 23.82 -7.34
N THR A 73 2.99 22.89 -8.04
CA THR A 73 2.89 21.46 -7.70
C THR A 73 3.44 21.17 -6.31
N ARG A 74 4.62 21.70 -5.97
CA ARG A 74 5.20 21.53 -4.63
C ARG A 74 4.36 22.15 -3.52
N SER A 75 3.68 23.27 -3.78
CA SER A 75 2.78 23.88 -2.78
C SER A 75 1.55 23.01 -2.47
N LEU A 76 1.21 22.05 -3.34
CA LEU A 76 0.10 21.12 -3.17
C LEU A 76 0.52 19.81 -2.49
N ILE A 77 1.83 19.54 -2.39
CA ILE A 77 2.39 18.26 -1.94
C ILE A 77 3.07 18.42 -0.58
N GLY A 78 2.73 17.55 0.36
CA GLY A 78 3.52 17.25 1.53
C GLY A 78 4.25 15.92 1.32
N LEU A 79 5.51 15.84 1.69
CA LEU A 79 6.32 14.62 1.59
C LEU A 79 6.92 14.27 2.94
N VAL A 80 6.74 13.02 3.34
CA VAL A 80 7.43 12.39 4.47
C VAL A 80 8.33 11.29 3.91
N PRO A 81 9.63 11.51 3.79
CA PRO A 81 10.57 10.51 3.31
C PRO A 81 10.79 9.41 4.36
N GLN A 82 11.37 8.30 3.92
CA GLN A 82 11.68 7.15 4.77
C GLN A 82 12.63 7.54 5.91
N GLU A 83 13.72 8.22 5.57
CA GLU A 83 14.69 8.76 6.52
C GLU A 83 14.81 10.26 6.32
N PHE A 84 14.73 11.02 7.40
CA PHE A 84 14.95 12.45 7.38
C PHE A 84 15.53 12.92 8.72
N PRO A 85 16.65 13.62 8.70
CA PRO A 85 17.19 14.22 9.91
C PRO A 85 16.26 15.32 10.41
N LEU A 86 15.93 15.27 11.70
CA LEU A 86 15.24 16.33 12.41
C LEU A 86 16.30 17.13 13.20
N GLU A 87 16.09 18.44 13.28
CA GLU A 87 16.90 19.30 14.14
C GLU A 87 16.63 18.99 15.61
N ASN A 88 17.54 18.25 16.22
CA ASN A 88 17.33 17.61 17.51
C ASN A 88 17.02 18.59 18.65
N TYR A 89 17.57 19.79 18.62
CA TYR A 89 17.47 20.80 19.69
C TYR A 89 16.32 21.78 19.47
N GLU A 90 15.71 21.79 18.30
CA GLU A 90 14.54 22.62 18.02
C GLU A 90 13.28 22.05 18.67
N SER A 91 12.34 22.95 19.03
CA SER A 91 11.03 22.54 19.51
C SER A 91 10.14 22.04 18.38
N VAL A 92 9.17 21.21 18.71
CA VAL A 92 8.17 20.71 17.74
C VAL A 92 7.47 21.87 17.05
N LEU A 93 7.04 22.89 17.79
CA LEU A 93 6.32 24.05 17.25
C LEU A 93 7.19 24.85 16.27
N ASN A 94 8.44 25.16 16.67
CA ASN A 94 9.36 25.90 15.80
C ASN A 94 9.64 25.14 14.52
N THR A 95 9.86 23.82 14.60
CA THR A 95 10.12 22.96 13.45
C THR A 95 8.97 23.00 12.45
N VAL A 96 7.71 22.94 12.92
CA VAL A 96 6.53 22.97 12.06
C VAL A 96 6.31 24.36 11.46
N ASN A 97 6.48 25.42 12.24
CA ASN A 97 6.38 26.80 11.77
C ASN A 97 7.46 27.14 10.74
N PHE A 98 8.69 26.71 10.99
CA PHE A 98 9.81 26.88 10.04
C PHE A 98 9.49 26.18 8.70
N SER A 99 9.02 24.93 8.76
CA SER A 99 8.60 24.20 7.56
C SER A 99 7.52 24.95 6.78
N ARG A 100 6.52 25.52 7.47
CA ARG A 100 5.48 26.33 6.84
C ARG A 100 6.06 27.56 6.13
N GLY A 101 7.02 28.23 6.78
CA GLY A 101 7.72 29.40 6.22
C GLY A 101 8.49 29.07 4.94
N LEU A 102 9.13 27.89 4.83
CA LEU A 102 9.83 27.44 3.62
C LEU A 102 8.91 27.33 2.39
N PHE A 103 7.60 27.08 2.60
CA PHE A 103 6.60 27.10 1.54
C PHE A 103 6.02 28.50 1.27
N GLY A 104 6.60 29.56 1.86
CA GLY A 104 6.14 30.95 1.68
C GLY A 104 4.76 31.23 2.31
N LYS A 105 4.32 30.39 3.27
CA LYS A 105 3.05 30.58 3.95
C LYS A 105 3.23 31.47 5.18
N LYS A 106 2.33 32.45 5.34
CA LYS A 106 2.30 33.29 6.55
C LYS A 106 2.07 32.42 7.80
N PRO A 107 2.56 32.86 8.98
CA PRO A 107 2.24 32.21 10.25
C PRO A 107 0.71 32.04 10.41
N ASP A 108 0.31 30.88 10.90
CA ASP A 108 -1.09 30.52 11.14
C ASP A 108 -1.14 29.55 12.34
N GLU A 109 -1.20 30.14 13.53
CA GLU A 109 -1.21 29.39 14.78
C GLU A 109 -2.39 28.42 14.88
N ASN A 110 -3.57 28.81 14.37
CA ASN A 110 -4.75 27.97 14.37
C ASN A 110 -4.57 26.72 13.53
N HIS A 111 -3.98 26.86 12.34
CA HIS A 111 -3.70 25.73 11.48
C HIS A 111 -2.66 24.80 12.11
N VAL A 112 -1.54 25.36 12.58
CA VAL A 112 -0.45 24.57 13.20
C VAL A 112 -0.96 23.86 14.47
N LYS A 113 -1.75 24.55 15.30
CA LYS A 113 -2.41 23.94 16.47
C LYS A 113 -3.27 22.74 16.09
N LYS A 114 -4.14 22.89 15.08
CA LYS A 114 -4.99 21.79 14.56
C LYS A 114 -4.15 20.61 14.07
N VAL A 115 -3.09 20.87 13.32
CA VAL A 115 -2.17 19.82 12.84
C VAL A 115 -1.52 19.10 14.03
N LEU A 116 -0.93 19.81 14.98
CA LEU A 116 -0.29 19.20 16.15
C LEU A 116 -1.28 18.42 17.04
N GLN A 117 -2.50 18.95 17.22
CA GLN A 117 -3.57 18.25 17.95
C GLN A 117 -3.98 16.95 17.23
N SER A 118 -4.19 16.99 15.92
CA SER A 118 -4.57 15.81 15.13
C SER A 118 -3.53 14.68 15.20
N LEU A 119 -2.27 15.03 15.41
CA LEU A 119 -1.12 14.15 15.55
C LEU A 119 -0.76 13.81 16.99
N LYS A 120 -1.56 14.25 17.98
CA LYS A 120 -1.30 14.07 19.42
C LYS A 120 0.10 14.61 19.84
N LEU A 121 0.50 15.75 19.29
CA LEU A 121 1.77 16.41 19.57
C LEU A 121 1.62 17.75 20.30
N TRP A 122 0.39 18.25 20.49
CA TRP A 122 0.17 19.59 21.06
C TRP A 122 0.77 19.77 22.45
N ASP A 123 0.64 18.75 23.31
CA ASP A 123 1.17 18.78 24.68
C ASP A 123 2.71 18.73 24.72
N LYS A 124 3.34 18.42 23.59
CA LYS A 124 4.79 18.38 23.41
C LYS A 124 5.31 19.49 22.49
N LYS A 125 4.47 20.50 22.17
CA LYS A 125 4.81 21.55 21.20
C LYS A 125 6.10 22.31 21.52
N ASP A 126 6.39 22.53 22.80
CA ASP A 126 7.57 23.25 23.30
C ASP A 126 8.75 22.30 23.61
N SER A 127 8.57 20.99 23.51
CA SER A 127 9.60 20.01 23.80
C SER A 127 10.65 19.94 22.67
N PRO A 128 11.95 19.87 23.00
CA PRO A 128 12.99 19.60 22.00
C PRO A 128 12.78 18.22 21.34
N ILE A 129 13.03 18.13 20.05
CA ILE A 129 12.78 16.90 19.26
C ILE A 129 13.61 15.71 19.78
N ILE A 130 14.81 15.96 20.31
CA ILE A 130 15.68 14.91 20.86
C ILE A 130 14.98 14.12 21.98
N THR A 131 14.10 14.75 22.75
CA THR A 131 13.40 14.15 23.90
C THR A 131 12.22 13.27 23.50
N LEU A 132 11.84 13.26 22.23
CA LEU A 132 10.68 12.53 21.72
C LEU A 132 11.00 11.07 21.42
N SER A 133 10.01 10.19 21.59
CA SER A 133 10.10 8.82 21.12
C SER A 133 10.18 8.75 19.57
N GLY A 134 10.66 7.64 19.02
CA GLY A 134 10.74 7.45 17.57
C GLY A 134 9.41 7.68 16.86
N GLY A 135 8.33 7.18 17.44
CA GLY A 135 6.98 7.39 16.91
C GLY A 135 6.51 8.85 16.97
N MET A 136 6.87 9.58 18.04
CA MET A 136 6.59 11.02 18.10
C MET A 136 7.42 11.79 17.08
N LYS A 137 8.68 11.46 16.88
CA LYS A 137 9.52 12.03 15.81
C LYS A 137 8.90 11.82 14.43
N ARG A 138 8.38 10.62 14.17
CA ARG A 138 7.67 10.32 12.91
C ARG A 138 6.43 11.19 12.71
N ARG A 139 5.65 11.41 13.78
CA ARG A 139 4.51 12.34 13.74
C ARG A 139 4.94 13.80 13.50
N VAL A 140 6.10 14.23 14.03
CA VAL A 140 6.67 15.57 13.74
C VAL A 140 6.98 15.70 12.24
N LEU A 141 7.54 14.69 11.59
CA LEU A 141 7.76 14.70 10.14
C LEU A 141 6.46 14.88 9.36
N ILE A 142 5.39 14.21 9.80
CA ILE A 142 4.06 14.37 9.20
C ILE A 142 3.52 15.78 9.47
N ALA A 143 3.70 16.33 10.66
CA ALA A 143 3.31 17.71 10.98
C ALA A 143 4.04 18.71 10.08
N LYS A 144 5.33 18.53 9.84
CA LYS A 144 6.12 19.32 8.86
C LYS A 144 5.49 19.26 7.47
N ALA A 145 5.20 18.06 7.00
CA ALA A 145 4.62 17.86 5.68
C ALA A 145 3.21 18.47 5.55
N LEU A 146 2.43 18.56 6.63
CA LEU A 146 1.09 19.15 6.66
C LEU A 146 1.09 20.66 6.97
N SER A 147 2.22 21.25 7.35
CA SER A 147 2.33 22.61 7.86
C SER A 147 1.82 23.69 6.89
N HIS A 148 1.98 23.48 5.59
CA HIS A 148 1.57 24.42 4.54
C HIS A 148 0.19 24.11 3.92
N ASN A 149 -0.57 23.19 4.54
CA ASN A 149 -1.90 22.75 4.12
C ASN A 149 -1.94 22.13 2.70
N PRO A 150 -1.17 21.05 2.47
CA PRO A 150 -1.13 20.39 1.17
C PRO A 150 -2.45 19.66 0.87
N LYS A 151 -2.74 19.45 -0.40
CA LYS A 151 -3.86 18.61 -0.87
C LYS A 151 -3.47 17.14 -1.03
N ILE A 152 -2.19 16.88 -1.11
CA ILE A 152 -1.61 15.56 -1.36
C ILE A 152 -0.52 15.30 -0.32
N LEU A 153 -0.52 14.15 0.29
CA LEU A 153 0.51 13.71 1.23
C LEU A 153 1.15 12.42 0.73
N PHE A 154 2.46 12.47 0.49
CA PHE A 154 3.28 11.30 0.22
C PHE A 154 3.94 10.82 1.50
N LEU A 155 3.87 9.52 1.75
CA LEU A 155 4.47 8.82 2.88
C LEU A 155 5.35 7.68 2.34
N ASP A 156 6.66 7.84 2.44
CA ASP A 156 7.59 6.79 2.00
C ASP A 156 7.88 5.85 3.17
N GLU A 157 7.35 4.63 3.10
CA GLU A 157 7.44 3.59 4.12
C GLU A 157 7.10 4.09 5.55
N PRO A 158 5.89 4.63 5.79
CA PRO A 158 5.57 5.35 7.03
C PRO A 158 5.66 4.51 8.29
N THR A 159 5.52 3.19 8.19
CA THR A 159 5.48 2.26 9.33
C THR A 159 6.68 1.33 9.39
N SER A 160 7.72 1.58 8.57
CA SER A 160 8.95 0.82 8.62
C SER A 160 9.66 0.99 9.97
N GLY A 161 10.04 -0.13 10.60
CA GLY A 161 10.77 -0.11 11.87
C GLY A 161 9.96 0.31 13.10
N VAL A 162 8.61 0.42 13.01
CA VAL A 162 7.75 0.75 14.15
C VAL A 162 7.02 -0.48 14.68
N ASP A 163 6.71 -0.47 15.98
CA ASP A 163 5.94 -1.52 16.63
C ASP A 163 4.48 -1.58 16.15
N ILE A 164 3.80 -2.68 16.49
CA ILE A 164 2.41 -2.96 16.05
C ILE A 164 1.43 -1.89 16.52
N GLN A 165 1.56 -1.40 17.75
CA GLN A 165 0.65 -0.41 18.33
C GLN A 165 0.79 0.92 17.60
N LEU A 166 2.00 1.39 17.42
CA LEU A 166 2.30 2.64 16.72
C LEU A 166 1.87 2.57 15.25
N ARG A 167 2.02 1.41 14.61
CA ARG A 167 1.54 1.18 13.24
C ARG A 167 0.03 1.38 13.13
N LYS A 168 -0.76 0.80 14.04
CA LYS A 168 -2.22 0.99 14.08
C LYS A 168 -2.61 2.46 14.25
N GLU A 169 -1.92 3.18 15.15
CA GLU A 169 -2.18 4.61 15.34
C GLU A 169 -1.86 5.44 14.09
N MET A 170 -0.81 5.08 13.35
CA MET A 170 -0.46 5.70 12.06
C MET A 170 -1.55 5.46 11.01
N TRP A 171 -2.08 4.25 10.93
CA TRP A 171 -3.18 3.92 10.01
C TRP A 171 -4.44 4.73 10.31
N GLU A 172 -4.83 4.81 11.59
CA GLU A 172 -5.97 5.64 12.00
C GLU A 172 -5.78 7.12 11.64
N MET A 173 -4.56 7.64 11.82
CA MET A 173 -4.22 9.00 11.45
C MET A 173 -4.33 9.21 9.93
N ILE A 174 -3.81 8.29 9.11
CA ILE A 174 -3.92 8.36 7.65
C ILE A 174 -5.39 8.38 7.23
N LEU A 175 -6.23 7.51 7.81
CA LEU A 175 -7.66 7.49 7.53
C LEU A 175 -8.37 8.79 7.96
N LYS A 176 -7.94 9.44 9.06
CA LYS A 176 -8.46 10.77 9.46
C LYS A 176 -8.08 11.84 8.45
N LEU A 177 -6.84 11.85 7.96
CA LEU A 177 -6.39 12.78 6.91
C LEU A 177 -7.19 12.61 5.62
N LYS A 178 -7.41 11.37 5.19
CA LYS A 178 -8.30 11.07 4.05
C LYS A 178 -9.70 11.66 4.24
N ARG A 179 -10.31 11.43 5.42
CA ARG A 179 -11.66 11.98 5.74
C ARG A 179 -11.69 13.51 5.72
N SER A 180 -10.58 14.18 5.98
CA SER A 180 -10.46 15.64 5.86
C SER A 180 -10.21 16.11 4.41
N GLY A 181 -10.22 15.21 3.44
CA GLY A 181 -10.09 15.52 2.01
C GLY A 181 -8.67 15.49 1.47
N VAL A 182 -7.67 15.08 2.27
CA VAL A 182 -6.29 14.91 1.81
C VAL A 182 -6.17 13.63 0.99
N THR A 183 -5.56 13.71 -0.18
CA THR A 183 -5.17 12.54 -0.98
C THR A 183 -3.88 11.97 -0.40
N VAL A 184 -3.85 10.71 -0.03
CA VAL A 184 -2.67 10.10 0.57
C VAL A 184 -2.08 9.04 -0.36
N ILE A 185 -0.79 9.14 -0.62
CA ILE A 185 -0.03 8.14 -1.34
C ILE A 185 1.02 7.58 -0.40
N LEU A 186 1.02 6.28 -0.20
CA LEU A 186 2.05 5.65 0.61
C LEU A 186 2.75 4.54 -0.14
N THR A 187 4.05 4.41 0.10
CA THR A 187 4.80 3.22 -0.29
C THR A 187 4.90 2.28 0.90
N THR A 188 4.85 1.01 0.62
CA THR A 188 5.07 0.00 1.65
C THR A 188 5.49 -1.34 1.02
N HIS A 189 6.20 -2.14 1.78
CA HIS A 189 6.42 -3.54 1.51
C HIS A 189 5.58 -4.43 2.46
N TYR A 190 4.86 -3.82 3.42
CA TYR A 190 3.93 -4.50 4.30
C TYR A 190 2.53 -4.56 3.67
N ILE A 191 2.17 -5.71 3.14
CA ILE A 191 0.91 -5.92 2.42
C ILE A 191 -0.30 -5.67 3.32
N LYS A 192 -0.20 -6.04 4.61
CA LYS A 192 -1.23 -5.79 5.62
C LYS A 192 -1.58 -4.31 5.80
N GLU A 193 -0.61 -3.41 5.58
CA GLU A 193 -0.84 -1.97 5.61
C GLU A 193 -1.75 -1.54 4.46
N ALA A 194 -1.40 -1.92 3.23
CA ALA A 194 -2.22 -1.63 2.06
C ALA A 194 -3.62 -2.25 2.18
N GLU A 195 -3.71 -3.50 2.65
CA GLU A 195 -4.97 -4.19 2.92
C GLU A 195 -5.87 -3.42 3.90
N THR A 196 -5.27 -2.81 4.92
CA THR A 196 -6.04 -2.15 5.98
C THR A 196 -6.55 -0.77 5.57
N ILE A 197 -5.72 0.05 4.89
CA ILE A 197 -6.01 1.47 4.71
C ILE A 197 -6.16 1.94 3.27
N ALA A 198 -5.72 1.16 2.27
CA ALA A 198 -5.78 1.61 0.88
C ALA A 198 -7.17 1.42 0.25
N ASP A 199 -7.53 2.35 -0.64
CA ASP A 199 -8.67 2.21 -1.54
C ASP A 199 -8.25 1.50 -2.83
N ARG A 200 -7.07 1.90 -3.35
CA ARG A 200 -6.47 1.32 -4.54
C ARG A 200 -5.01 0.99 -4.28
N ILE A 201 -4.55 -0.03 -4.96
CA ILE A 201 -3.21 -0.57 -4.81
C ILE A 201 -2.55 -0.61 -6.18
N GLY A 202 -1.32 -0.11 -6.25
CA GLY A 202 -0.41 -0.29 -7.37
C GLY A 202 0.69 -1.27 -6.97
N ILE A 203 0.99 -2.23 -7.83
CA ILE A 203 2.09 -3.17 -7.65
C ILE A 203 3.22 -2.77 -8.56
N LEU A 204 4.36 -2.41 -7.97
CA LEU A 204 5.59 -2.02 -8.66
C LEU A 204 6.65 -3.11 -8.47
N ASN A 205 7.28 -3.55 -9.55
CA ASN A 205 8.39 -4.49 -9.50
C ASN A 205 9.41 -4.15 -10.60
N LYS A 206 10.70 -4.15 -10.27
CA LYS A 206 11.82 -3.87 -11.19
C LYS A 206 11.60 -2.63 -12.08
N GLY A 207 11.04 -1.56 -11.51
CA GLY A 207 10.77 -0.32 -12.21
C GLY A 207 9.53 -0.32 -13.11
N GLU A 208 8.74 -1.39 -13.13
CA GLU A 208 7.51 -1.51 -13.91
C GLU A 208 6.27 -1.57 -13.02
N LEU A 209 5.22 -0.87 -13.44
CA LEU A 209 3.92 -0.94 -12.79
C LEU A 209 3.14 -2.15 -13.34
N ILE A 210 3.08 -3.21 -12.54
CA ILE A 210 2.47 -4.49 -12.95
C ILE A 210 0.96 -4.37 -13.02
N LEU A 211 0.37 -3.73 -12.01
CA LEU A 211 -1.08 -3.67 -11.83
C LEU A 211 -1.47 -2.43 -11.02
N VAL A 212 -2.63 -1.88 -11.34
CA VAL A 212 -3.32 -0.88 -10.50
C VAL A 212 -4.78 -1.26 -10.41
N GLU A 213 -5.26 -1.56 -9.21
CA GLU A 213 -6.65 -1.98 -9.03
C GLU A 213 -7.22 -1.49 -7.68
N ASN A 214 -8.54 -1.44 -7.57
CA ASN A 214 -9.22 -1.29 -6.28
C ASN A 214 -8.92 -2.51 -5.41
N LYS A 215 -8.73 -2.29 -4.12
CA LYS A 215 -8.44 -3.36 -3.16
C LYS A 215 -9.48 -4.50 -3.21
N GLU A 216 -10.76 -4.14 -3.20
CA GLU A 216 -11.86 -5.12 -3.26
C GLU A 216 -11.85 -5.93 -4.56
N ASN A 217 -11.59 -5.25 -5.68
CA ASN A 217 -11.50 -5.91 -6.98
C ASN A 217 -10.30 -6.86 -7.06
N LEU A 218 -9.16 -6.52 -6.44
CA LEU A 218 -7.99 -7.38 -6.35
C LEU A 218 -8.35 -8.69 -5.65
N ILE A 219 -8.95 -8.58 -4.47
CA ILE A 219 -9.38 -9.76 -3.69
C ILE A 219 -10.45 -10.57 -4.45
N ASN A 220 -11.36 -9.91 -5.16
CA ASN A 220 -12.42 -10.61 -5.90
C ASN A 220 -11.93 -11.28 -7.19
N LYS A 221 -10.94 -10.68 -7.90
CA LYS A 221 -10.44 -11.21 -9.18
C LYS A 221 -9.40 -12.31 -8.99
N PHE A 222 -8.52 -12.15 -8.02
CA PHE A 222 -7.34 -13.00 -7.83
C PHE A 222 -7.39 -13.82 -6.54
N GLY A 223 -8.32 -13.49 -5.61
CA GLY A 223 -8.46 -14.23 -4.36
C GLY A 223 -9.04 -15.61 -4.59
N GLU A 224 -8.39 -16.60 -4.02
CA GLU A 224 -8.90 -17.95 -3.93
C GLU A 224 -9.69 -18.13 -2.63
N LYS A 225 -10.70 -18.95 -2.67
CA LYS A 225 -11.39 -19.47 -1.49
C LYS A 225 -11.08 -20.94 -1.34
N THR A 226 -10.37 -21.29 -0.29
CA THR A 226 -10.03 -22.67 0.03
C THR A 226 -11.03 -23.21 1.02
N ILE A 227 -11.60 -24.37 0.71
CA ILE A 227 -12.46 -25.13 1.61
C ILE A 227 -11.65 -26.32 2.11
N ILE A 228 -11.46 -26.42 3.42
CA ILE A 228 -10.76 -27.52 4.08
C ILE A 228 -11.79 -28.31 4.86
N ILE A 229 -11.93 -29.59 4.55
CA ILE A 229 -12.86 -30.48 5.19
C ILE A 229 -12.08 -31.56 5.91
N GLU A 230 -12.20 -31.60 7.25
CA GLU A 230 -11.56 -32.57 8.12
C GLU A 230 -12.50 -33.72 8.41
N PHE A 231 -12.04 -34.94 8.20
CA PHE A 231 -12.79 -36.17 8.37
C PHE A 231 -12.33 -36.95 9.60
N ALA A 232 -13.25 -37.69 10.22
CA ALA A 232 -12.96 -38.56 11.34
C ALA A 232 -12.18 -39.84 10.95
N LYS A 233 -12.12 -40.16 9.65
CA LYS A 233 -11.39 -41.29 9.10
C LYS A 233 -10.62 -40.91 7.87
N LYS A 234 -9.54 -41.62 7.58
CA LYS A 234 -8.69 -41.37 6.41
C LYS A 234 -9.46 -41.54 5.13
N ILE A 235 -9.28 -40.57 4.20
CA ILE A 235 -9.76 -40.60 2.83
C ILE A 235 -8.59 -40.87 1.88
N TYR A 236 -8.78 -41.71 0.88
CA TYR A 236 -7.73 -42.09 -0.06
C TYR A 236 -8.06 -41.73 -1.51
N LYS A 237 -9.29 -41.28 -1.77
CA LYS A 237 -9.74 -40.92 -3.12
C LYS A 237 -10.60 -39.67 -3.10
N ILE A 238 -10.30 -38.76 -4.00
CA ILE A 238 -11.12 -37.57 -4.24
C ILE A 238 -12.32 -37.98 -5.11
N PRO A 239 -13.58 -37.64 -4.73
CA PRO A 239 -14.75 -37.87 -5.57
C PRO A 239 -14.58 -37.28 -6.96
N LYS A 240 -15.08 -37.97 -8.00
CA LYS A 240 -14.91 -37.53 -9.40
C LYS A 240 -15.48 -36.14 -9.63
N GLN A 241 -16.58 -35.79 -8.98
CA GLN A 241 -17.24 -34.49 -9.06
C GLN A 241 -16.39 -33.36 -8.48
N ILE A 242 -15.55 -33.65 -7.49
CA ILE A 242 -14.63 -32.71 -6.84
C ILE A 242 -13.32 -32.59 -7.60
N LYS A 243 -12.91 -33.63 -8.36
CA LYS A 243 -11.70 -33.57 -9.21
C LYS A 243 -11.75 -32.52 -10.32
N ALA A 244 -12.95 -31.98 -10.63
CA ALA A 244 -13.09 -30.85 -11.55
C ALA A 244 -12.53 -29.53 -10.95
N PHE A 245 -12.30 -29.49 -9.64
CA PHE A 245 -11.67 -28.37 -8.93
C PHE A 245 -10.20 -28.69 -8.63
N ASP A 246 -9.40 -27.66 -8.44
CA ASP A 246 -8.07 -27.84 -7.89
C ASP A 246 -8.21 -28.35 -6.45
N SER A 247 -8.04 -29.66 -6.28
CA SER A 247 -8.33 -30.35 -5.01
C SER A 247 -7.28 -31.42 -4.72
N PHE A 248 -6.89 -31.51 -3.46
CA PHE A 248 -5.95 -32.52 -3.00
C PHE A 248 -6.29 -33.02 -1.60
N ILE A 249 -5.77 -34.18 -1.25
CA ILE A 249 -5.87 -34.73 0.11
C ILE A 249 -4.53 -34.44 0.80
N THR A 250 -4.58 -34.04 2.08
CA THR A 250 -3.37 -33.78 2.87
C THR A 250 -2.58 -35.08 3.12
N ASP A 251 -1.28 -34.97 3.45
CA ASP A 251 -0.37 -36.12 3.61
C ASP A 251 -0.82 -37.11 4.71
N ASP A 252 -1.54 -36.63 5.73
CA ASP A 252 -2.15 -37.45 6.78
C ASP A 252 -3.43 -38.17 6.34
N ASN A 253 -3.95 -37.85 5.17
CA ASN A 253 -5.19 -38.34 4.58
C ASN A 253 -6.45 -38.00 5.38
N LEU A 254 -6.40 -37.01 6.27
CA LEU A 254 -7.54 -36.61 7.10
C LEU A 254 -8.31 -35.40 6.53
N CYS A 255 -7.68 -34.57 5.71
CA CYS A 255 -8.32 -33.40 5.15
C CYS A 255 -8.41 -33.44 3.62
N LEU A 256 -9.55 -33.02 3.09
CA LEU A 256 -9.75 -32.69 1.69
C LEU A 256 -9.70 -31.16 1.54
N VAL A 257 -8.78 -30.68 0.72
CA VAL A 257 -8.60 -29.28 0.41
C VAL A 257 -9.14 -29.02 -0.99
N ILE A 258 -10.01 -28.04 -1.13
CA ILE A 258 -10.63 -27.63 -2.41
C ILE A 258 -10.37 -26.14 -2.62
N LYS A 259 -9.59 -25.79 -3.64
CA LYS A 259 -9.31 -24.42 -4.02
C LYS A 259 -10.28 -23.94 -5.09
N LYS A 260 -10.76 -22.71 -4.93
CA LYS A 260 -11.70 -22.08 -5.84
C LYS A 260 -11.36 -20.61 -6.06
N LEU A 261 -11.32 -20.18 -7.30
CA LEU A 261 -11.28 -18.75 -7.63
C LEU A 261 -12.63 -18.09 -7.28
N LYS A 262 -12.62 -16.93 -6.61
CA LYS A 262 -13.85 -16.23 -6.18
C LYS A 262 -14.82 -15.94 -7.33
N ASN A 263 -14.33 -15.76 -8.55
CA ASN A 263 -15.16 -15.45 -9.73
C ASN A 263 -15.81 -16.67 -10.42
N GLN A 264 -15.53 -17.89 -9.99
CA GLN A 264 -16.18 -19.08 -10.55
C GLN A 264 -17.57 -19.26 -9.95
N LYS A 265 -18.61 -18.84 -10.70
CA LYS A 265 -20.02 -18.92 -10.26
C LYS A 265 -20.56 -20.35 -10.07
N ASP A 266 -19.93 -21.33 -10.72
CA ASP A 266 -20.48 -22.70 -10.83
C ASP A 266 -20.20 -23.60 -9.62
N VAL A 267 -19.46 -23.13 -8.63
CA VAL A 267 -19.17 -23.92 -7.44
C VAL A 267 -20.09 -23.53 -6.31
N ASN A 268 -21.23 -24.20 -6.23
CA ASN A 268 -22.12 -24.07 -5.08
C ASN A 268 -21.59 -24.97 -3.95
N ILE A 269 -21.28 -24.40 -2.78
CA ILE A 269 -20.89 -25.14 -1.57
C ILE A 269 -21.89 -26.27 -1.27
N THR A 270 -23.19 -26.02 -1.53
CA THR A 270 -24.23 -27.03 -1.38
C THR A 270 -23.98 -28.29 -2.21
N ASN A 271 -23.46 -28.15 -3.43
CA ASN A 271 -23.14 -29.30 -4.28
C ASN A 271 -21.91 -30.04 -3.78
N ILE A 272 -20.90 -29.32 -3.31
CA ILE A 272 -19.72 -29.95 -2.66
C ILE A 272 -20.18 -30.75 -1.46
N MET A 273 -20.99 -30.16 -0.59
CA MET A 273 -21.49 -30.84 0.61
C MET A 273 -22.34 -32.06 0.31
N LYS A 274 -23.16 -32.02 -0.75
CA LYS A 274 -23.91 -33.23 -1.20
C LYS A 274 -22.99 -34.35 -1.60
N VAL A 275 -21.97 -34.06 -2.43
CA VAL A 275 -21.00 -35.07 -2.88
C VAL A 275 -20.21 -35.65 -1.69
N ILE A 276 -19.88 -34.82 -0.71
CA ILE A 276 -19.13 -35.26 0.47
C ILE A 276 -20.01 -36.11 1.41
N SER A 277 -21.30 -35.78 1.54
CA SER A 277 -22.23 -36.58 2.33
C SER A 277 -22.41 -38.00 1.77
N GLU A 278 -22.25 -38.19 0.45
CA GLU A 278 -22.27 -39.50 -0.19
C GLU A 278 -21.08 -40.40 0.18
N LEU A 279 -20.01 -39.84 0.78
CA LEU A 279 -18.87 -40.63 1.24
C LEU A 279 -19.14 -41.41 2.53
N GLU A 280 -20.21 -41.08 3.22
CA GLU A 280 -20.60 -41.68 4.53
C GLU A 280 -19.50 -41.64 5.60
N ILE A 281 -18.52 -40.71 5.44
CA ILE A 281 -17.43 -40.51 6.41
C ILE A 281 -17.82 -39.32 7.30
N PRO A 282 -17.81 -39.44 8.62
CA PRO A 282 -18.14 -38.35 9.51
C PRO A 282 -17.14 -37.18 9.34
N ILE A 283 -17.69 -35.97 9.21
CA ILE A 283 -16.92 -34.73 9.14
C ILE A 283 -16.69 -34.24 10.57
N ILE A 284 -15.46 -33.88 10.90
CA ILE A 284 -15.10 -33.27 12.19
C ILE A 284 -15.23 -31.75 12.11
N ASP A 285 -14.68 -31.15 11.05
CA ASP A 285 -14.64 -29.69 10.92
C ASP A 285 -14.65 -29.28 9.44
N ILE A 286 -15.15 -28.07 9.19
CA ILE A 286 -15.12 -27.42 7.87
C ILE A 286 -14.62 -26.01 8.05
N LYS A 287 -13.44 -25.74 7.51
CA LYS A 287 -12.83 -24.41 7.50
C LYS A 287 -12.89 -23.81 6.12
N THR A 288 -13.16 -22.53 6.06
CA THR A 288 -13.02 -21.77 4.80
C THR A 288 -11.97 -20.70 5.01
N GLU A 289 -10.95 -20.74 4.19
CA GLU A 289 -9.89 -19.73 4.17
C GLU A 289 -10.01 -18.92 2.89
N GLU A 290 -9.81 -17.62 2.98
CA GLU A 290 -9.74 -16.73 1.83
C GLU A 290 -8.29 -16.27 1.67
N SER A 291 -7.80 -16.26 0.42
CA SER A 291 -6.46 -15.75 0.13
C SER A 291 -6.29 -14.35 0.71
N SER A 292 -5.21 -14.17 1.40
CA SER A 292 -4.76 -12.84 1.83
C SER A 292 -4.32 -12.01 0.62
N LEU A 293 -4.26 -10.71 0.76
CA LEU A 293 -3.66 -9.85 -0.27
C LEU A 293 -2.18 -10.21 -0.49
N GLU A 294 -1.53 -10.84 0.50
CA GLU A 294 -0.14 -11.30 0.43
C GLU A 294 0.02 -12.48 -0.53
N ASP A 295 -0.88 -13.44 -0.47
CA ASP A 295 -0.89 -14.58 -1.40
C ASP A 295 -1.10 -14.09 -2.83
N ILE A 296 -2.09 -13.20 -3.03
CA ILE A 296 -2.39 -12.60 -4.34
C ILE A 296 -1.18 -11.83 -4.89
N PHE A 297 -0.49 -11.06 -4.05
CA PHE A 297 0.68 -10.30 -4.45
C PHE A 297 1.84 -11.20 -4.90
N LEU A 298 2.10 -12.28 -4.15
CA LEU A 298 3.12 -13.27 -4.50
C LEU A 298 2.80 -13.97 -5.81
N ASP A 299 1.55 -14.33 -6.04
CA ASP A 299 1.10 -14.98 -7.28
C ASP A 299 1.28 -14.06 -8.49
N ILE A 300 0.86 -12.79 -8.40
CA ILE A 300 1.01 -11.79 -9.47
C ILE A 300 2.49 -11.60 -9.84
N ILE A 301 3.38 -11.50 -8.85
CA ILE A 301 4.81 -11.34 -9.12
C ILE A 301 5.40 -12.60 -9.75
N ASN A 302 5.04 -13.79 -9.24
CA ASN A 302 5.55 -15.06 -9.75
C ASN A 302 5.06 -15.36 -11.17
N GLU A 303 3.81 -15.06 -11.50
CA GLU A 303 3.28 -15.23 -12.87
C GLU A 303 4.02 -14.34 -13.87
N LYS A 304 4.29 -13.09 -13.51
CA LYS A 304 5.05 -12.20 -14.38
C LYS A 304 6.50 -12.69 -14.56
N MET A 305 7.15 -13.13 -13.51
CA MET A 305 8.49 -13.73 -13.62
C MET A 305 8.49 -14.97 -14.56
N LYS A 306 7.49 -15.85 -14.43
CA LYS A 306 7.37 -17.02 -15.32
C LYS A 306 7.12 -16.63 -16.78
N SER A 307 6.39 -15.54 -17.04
CA SER A 307 6.18 -15.06 -18.41
C SER A 307 7.47 -14.48 -19.03
N GLU A 308 8.29 -13.78 -18.24
CA GLU A 308 9.60 -13.25 -18.68
C GLU A 308 10.60 -14.39 -19.03
N PHE A 309 10.61 -15.50 -18.27
CA PHE A 309 11.48 -16.66 -18.53
C PHE A 309 11.06 -17.52 -19.73
N LYS A 310 9.83 -17.38 -20.25
CA LYS A 310 9.38 -18.11 -21.45
C LYS A 310 9.76 -17.44 -22.76
N PHE A 311 10.28 -16.21 -22.72
CA PHE A 311 10.68 -15.45 -23.91
C PHE A 311 12.20 -15.24 -24.03
N ASN A 312 12.99 -15.82 -23.13
CA ASN A 312 14.44 -15.95 -23.22
C ASN A 312 14.81 -17.42 -23.42
#